data_ab8ca328f332304c9db1e6a96f3949bf
#
_entry.id   ab8ca328f332304c9db1e6a96f3949bf
#
_cell.length_a   1.000
_cell.length_b   1.000
_cell.length_c   1.000
_cell.angle_alpha   90.00
_cell.angle_beta   90.00
_cell.angle_gamma   90.00
#
_symmetry.space_group_name_H-M   'P 1'
#
loop_
_entity.id
_entity.type
_entity.pdbx_description
1 polymer ?
#
loop_
_entity_poly.entity_id
_entity_poly.type
_entity_poly.pdbx_seq_one_letter_code
_entity_poly.pdbx_strand_id
1 'polypeptide(L)'
;MDMKKLLAVSLTIMILGTLGGCGKQDTQEPPKVKIDYGNSELYTQEDMDAAIQVIEAEVATWEGCELHSLAYGGDAACSDENIEWLNGLEMKEQTEPFTQYILFSSSFHSPVEQRDAWDADTEYEGLQWWLGRSDGGAWELVTCGYG
;
A
#
# COMPACT_ATOMS: atom_id res chain seq x y z
N MET A 1 46.18 48.78 28.12
CA MET A 1 45.37 48.71 29.20
C MET A 1 44.03 49.42 29.12
N ASP A 2 43.33 49.29 28.08
CA ASP A 2 41.96 49.75 28.07
C ASP A 2 41.05 48.80 27.37
N MET A 3 40.57 47.99 28.25
CA MET A 3 39.26 47.43 28.07
C MET A 3 38.30 48.56 28.02
N LYS A 4 37.65 48.76 26.97
CA LYS A 4 36.37 49.42 26.97
C LYS A 4 35.94 49.66 25.59
N LYS A 5 35.11 48.83 25.18
CA LYS A 5 33.75 49.30 24.89
C LYS A 5 33.01 48.18 24.25
N LEU A 6 32.36 47.48 25.08
CA LEU A 6 31.15 46.75 24.75
C LEU A 6 30.20 47.70 24.07
N LEU A 7 30.15 47.65 22.75
CA LEU A 7 29.04 48.20 22.01
C LEU A 7 28.03 47.09 21.88
N ALA A 8 27.07 47.17 22.77
CA ALA A 8 25.82 46.45 22.59
C ALA A 8 25.14 46.99 21.33
N VAL A 9 25.31 46.26 20.24
CA VAL A 9 24.47 46.47 19.09
C VAL A 9 23.18 45.72 19.33
N SER A 10 22.23 46.45 19.86
CA SER A 10 20.83 46.02 19.91
C SER A 10 20.35 45.88 18.47
N LEU A 11 20.39 44.66 17.95
CA LEU A 11 19.76 44.32 16.70
C LEU A 11 18.27 44.16 16.94
N THR A 12 17.55 45.25 16.80
CA THR A 12 16.09 45.22 16.75
C THR A 12 15.68 44.53 15.46
N ILE A 13 15.39 43.26 15.54
CA ILE A 13 14.76 42.53 14.44
C ILE A 13 13.33 43.00 14.38
N MET A 14 13.06 43.93 13.50
CA MET A 14 11.70 44.21 13.03
C MET A 14 11.21 42.95 12.30
N ILE A 15 10.40 42.14 13.01
CA ILE A 15 9.59 41.15 12.35
C ILE A 15 8.48 41.89 11.64
N LEU A 16 8.70 42.21 10.37
CA LEU A 16 7.61 42.55 9.50
C LEU A 16 6.76 41.28 9.37
N GLY A 17 5.68 41.28 10.07
CA GLY A 17 4.62 40.31 9.85
C GLY A 17 4.08 40.48 8.45
N THR A 18 4.60 39.72 7.52
CA THR A 18 3.88 39.48 6.28
C THR A 18 2.72 38.59 6.62
N LEU A 19 1.56 39.15 6.73
CA LEU A 19 0.30 38.45 6.58
C LEU A 19 0.25 37.91 5.15
N GLY A 20 1.08 36.94 4.88
CA GLY A 20 1.01 36.13 3.69
C GLY A 20 -0.25 35.29 3.78
N GLY A 21 -1.12 35.47 2.83
CA GLY A 21 -2.42 34.88 2.76
C GLY A 21 -2.43 33.40 3.09
N CYS A 22 -3.50 32.98 3.74
CA CYS A 22 -3.89 31.61 3.89
C CYS A 22 -4.03 30.93 2.53
N GLY A 23 -2.92 30.47 1.97
CA GLY A 23 -2.96 29.36 1.07
C GLY A 23 -3.24 28.15 1.92
N LYS A 24 -4.48 27.73 2.01
CA LYS A 24 -4.79 26.37 2.43
C LYS A 24 -4.11 25.47 1.40
N GLN A 25 -2.92 25.01 1.69
CA GLN A 25 -2.48 23.75 1.15
C GLN A 25 -3.42 22.72 1.80
N ASP A 26 -4.45 22.36 1.07
CA ASP A 26 -5.08 21.10 1.27
C ASP A 26 -4.01 20.05 0.98
N THR A 27 -3.20 19.73 1.97
CA THR A 27 -2.54 18.45 2.05
C THR A 27 -3.68 17.48 2.32
N GLN A 28 -4.37 17.07 1.24
CA GLN A 28 -5.19 15.90 1.29
C GLN A 28 -4.25 14.78 1.63
N GLU A 29 -4.33 14.30 2.88
CA GLU A 29 -3.75 13.01 3.21
C GLU A 29 -4.30 12.03 2.17
N PRO A 30 -3.44 11.18 1.56
CA PRO A 30 -3.93 10.18 0.64
C PRO A 30 -5.05 9.42 1.33
N PRO A 31 -6.15 9.12 0.64
CA PRO A 31 -7.28 8.44 1.24
C PRO A 31 -6.79 7.17 1.89
N LYS A 32 -7.16 6.99 3.15
CA LYS A 32 -6.74 5.84 3.93
C LYS A 32 -7.40 4.59 3.37
N VAL A 33 -6.62 3.62 2.96
CA VAL A 33 -7.09 2.32 2.51
C VAL A 33 -7.90 1.66 3.63
N LYS A 34 -9.11 1.22 3.30
CA LYS A 34 -9.98 0.54 4.23
C LYS A 34 -9.63 -0.95 4.24
N ILE A 35 -9.18 -1.45 5.40
CA ILE A 35 -8.78 -2.85 5.55
C ILE A 35 -9.85 -3.61 6.32
N ASP A 36 -10.30 -4.73 5.75
CA ASP A 36 -11.12 -5.74 6.42
C ASP A 36 -10.26 -6.99 6.62
N TYR A 37 -9.84 -7.21 7.86
CA TYR A 37 -9.01 -8.38 8.22
C TYR A 37 -9.82 -9.67 8.33
N GLY A 38 -11.16 -9.59 8.38
CA GLY A 38 -12.01 -10.75 8.61
C GLY A 38 -11.66 -11.48 9.90
N ASN A 39 -11.87 -12.79 9.89
CA ASN A 39 -11.48 -13.69 10.98
C ASN A 39 -10.57 -14.77 10.40
N SER A 40 -9.42 -15.00 11.01
CA SER A 40 -8.48 -16.02 10.59
C SER A 40 -7.96 -16.81 11.80
N GLU A 41 -7.89 -18.12 11.64
CA GLU A 41 -7.16 -19.00 12.53
C GLU A 41 -5.76 -19.34 12.00
N LEU A 42 -5.48 -18.99 10.72
CA LEU A 42 -4.22 -19.27 10.04
C LEU A 42 -3.22 -18.12 10.16
N TYR A 43 -3.70 -16.90 10.12
CA TYR A 43 -2.86 -15.69 10.03
C TYR A 43 -3.20 -14.68 11.10
N THR A 44 -2.16 -14.07 11.65
CA THR A 44 -2.28 -12.91 12.54
C THR A 44 -2.49 -11.64 11.73
N GLN A 45 -2.92 -10.58 12.40
CA GLN A 45 -3.00 -9.26 11.76
C GLN A 45 -1.64 -8.79 11.24
N GLU A 46 -0.56 -9.10 11.97
CA GLU A 46 0.82 -8.79 11.55
C GLU A 46 1.19 -9.51 10.25
N ASP A 47 0.82 -10.78 10.10
CA ASP A 47 1.00 -11.53 8.85
C ASP A 47 0.25 -10.86 7.69
N MET A 48 -0.99 -10.43 7.94
CA MET A 48 -1.83 -9.75 6.95
C MET A 48 -1.27 -8.38 6.57
N ASP A 49 -0.81 -7.61 7.54
CA ASP A 49 -0.19 -6.30 7.29
C ASP A 49 1.06 -6.42 6.41
N ALA A 50 1.86 -7.46 6.63
CA ALA A 50 3.02 -7.73 5.78
C ALA A 50 2.62 -8.05 4.33
N ALA A 51 1.54 -8.82 4.12
CA ALA A 51 1.01 -9.10 2.78
C ALA A 51 0.41 -7.85 2.13
N ILE A 52 -0.31 -7.04 2.89
CA ILE A 52 -0.90 -5.77 2.44
C ILE A 52 0.18 -4.81 1.93
N GLN A 53 1.32 -4.72 2.60
CA GLN A 53 2.43 -3.90 2.16
C GLN A 53 2.93 -4.30 0.76
N VAL A 54 2.94 -5.59 0.43
CA VAL A 54 3.31 -6.06 -0.91
C VAL A 54 2.29 -5.61 -1.95
N ILE A 55 0.99 -5.69 -1.63
CA ILE A 55 -0.08 -5.22 -2.51
C ILE A 55 0.00 -3.71 -2.73
N GLU A 56 0.15 -2.95 -1.66
CA GLU A 56 0.28 -1.48 -1.73
C GLU A 56 1.48 -1.05 -2.58
N ALA A 57 2.62 -1.75 -2.44
CA ALA A 57 3.81 -1.50 -3.25
C ALA A 57 3.57 -1.78 -4.74
N GLU A 58 2.82 -2.81 -5.08
CA GLU A 58 2.44 -3.12 -6.46
C GLU A 58 1.51 -2.06 -7.03
N VAL A 59 0.44 -1.71 -6.32
CA VAL A 59 -0.51 -0.66 -6.75
C VAL A 59 0.18 0.69 -6.93
N ALA A 60 1.19 0.99 -6.11
CA ALA A 60 1.98 2.21 -6.24
C ALA A 60 2.70 2.32 -7.59
N THR A 61 2.93 1.20 -8.29
CA THR A 61 3.48 1.19 -9.65
C THR A 61 2.44 1.48 -10.74
N TRP A 62 1.16 1.42 -10.40
CA TRP A 62 0.05 1.70 -11.32
C TRP A 62 -0.27 3.19 -11.31
N GLU A 63 0.32 3.92 -12.24
CA GLU A 63 0.21 5.38 -12.28
C GLU A 63 -1.23 5.89 -12.22
N GLY A 64 -1.51 6.71 -11.21
CA GLY A 64 -2.80 7.37 -11.05
C GLY A 64 -3.92 6.48 -10.50
N CYS A 65 -3.67 5.18 -10.28
CA CYS A 65 -4.60 4.31 -9.58
C CYS A 65 -4.57 4.56 -8.08
N GLU A 66 -5.73 4.51 -7.45
CA GLU A 66 -5.91 4.76 -6.03
C GLU A 66 -6.57 3.55 -5.38
N LEU A 67 -5.84 2.88 -4.48
CA LEU A 67 -6.36 1.75 -3.74
C LEU A 67 -7.32 2.24 -2.65
N HIS A 68 -8.54 1.73 -2.65
CA HIS A 68 -9.59 2.14 -1.72
C HIS A 68 -9.81 1.13 -0.59
N SER A 69 -9.81 -0.15 -0.90
CA SER A 69 -10.03 -1.18 0.11
C SER A 69 -9.30 -2.47 -0.17
N LEU A 70 -9.03 -3.21 0.89
CA LEU A 70 -8.57 -4.59 0.88
C LEU A 70 -9.38 -5.41 1.87
N ALA A 71 -9.80 -6.59 1.48
CA ALA A 71 -10.50 -7.52 2.34
C ALA A 71 -9.82 -8.89 2.28
N TYR A 72 -9.58 -9.48 3.45
CA TYR A 72 -9.06 -10.85 3.55
C TYR A 72 -10.05 -11.85 2.94
N GLY A 73 -9.57 -12.75 2.10
CA GLY A 73 -10.40 -13.71 1.37
C GLY A 73 -10.88 -14.91 2.16
N GLY A 74 -10.43 -15.04 3.42
CA GLY A 74 -10.82 -16.12 4.32
C GLY A 74 -9.89 -17.33 4.29
N ASP A 75 -9.89 -18.08 5.37
CA ASP A 75 -9.02 -19.27 5.55
C ASP A 75 -9.35 -20.38 4.55
N ALA A 76 -10.59 -20.48 4.11
CA ALA A 76 -11.02 -21.48 3.11
C ALA A 76 -10.31 -21.30 1.76
N ALA A 77 -9.88 -20.08 1.41
CA ALA A 77 -9.09 -19.82 0.21
C ALA A 77 -7.66 -20.39 0.29
N CYS A 78 -7.17 -20.69 1.48
CA CYS A 78 -5.83 -21.21 1.75
C CYS A 78 -5.83 -22.75 1.85
N SER A 79 -6.72 -23.43 1.13
CA SER A 79 -6.81 -24.88 1.06
C SER A 79 -5.61 -25.51 0.35
N ASP A 80 -5.33 -26.76 0.65
CA ASP A 80 -4.26 -27.53 -0.01
C ASP A 80 -4.45 -27.59 -1.53
N GLU A 81 -5.68 -27.67 -2.01
CA GLU A 81 -6.03 -27.65 -3.43
C GLU A 81 -5.62 -26.34 -4.11
N ASN A 82 -5.90 -25.21 -3.46
CA ASN A 82 -5.49 -23.90 -3.98
C ASN A 82 -3.98 -23.70 -3.91
N ILE A 83 -3.33 -24.23 -2.88
CA ILE A 83 -1.86 -24.21 -2.76
C ILE A 83 -1.23 -25.00 -3.91
N GLU A 84 -1.75 -26.17 -4.23
CA GLU A 84 -1.28 -26.99 -5.34
C GLU A 84 -1.49 -26.29 -6.69
N TRP A 85 -2.67 -25.71 -6.88
CA TRP A 85 -2.97 -24.94 -8.10
C TRP A 85 -2.02 -23.74 -8.27
N LEU A 86 -1.82 -22.95 -7.22
CA LEU A 86 -0.97 -21.76 -7.26
C LEU A 86 0.51 -22.12 -7.48
N ASN A 87 0.99 -23.21 -6.89
CA ASN A 87 2.33 -23.72 -7.15
C ASN A 87 2.51 -24.26 -8.57
N GLY A 88 1.41 -24.65 -9.22
CA GLY A 88 1.40 -25.08 -10.61
C GLY A 88 1.39 -23.94 -11.63
N LEU A 89 1.17 -22.69 -11.21
CA LEU A 89 1.21 -21.53 -12.10
C LEU A 89 2.66 -21.23 -12.49
N GLU A 90 2.94 -21.26 -13.79
CA GLU A 90 4.28 -20.95 -14.35
C GLU A 90 4.61 -19.45 -14.31
N MET A 91 4.29 -18.76 -13.22
CA MET A 91 4.36 -17.29 -13.20
C MET A 91 5.62 -16.72 -12.57
N LYS A 92 6.48 -17.54 -11.98
CA LYS A 92 7.77 -17.09 -11.42
C LYS A 92 8.84 -18.16 -11.47
N GLU A 93 10.08 -17.74 -11.64
CA GLU A 93 11.28 -18.51 -11.38
C GLU A 93 11.41 -18.80 -9.89
N GLN A 94 10.55 -19.68 -9.38
CA GLN A 94 10.67 -20.15 -8.02
C GLN A 94 11.50 -21.41 -7.99
N THR A 95 12.54 -21.39 -7.19
CA THR A 95 13.37 -22.58 -6.93
C THR A 95 12.70 -23.55 -5.98
N GLU A 96 11.75 -23.06 -5.14
CA GLU A 96 11.03 -23.87 -4.17
C GLU A 96 9.54 -23.47 -4.12
N PRO A 97 8.62 -24.44 -3.92
CA PRO A 97 7.20 -24.13 -3.81
C PRO A 97 6.93 -23.37 -2.51
N PHE A 98 5.94 -22.49 -2.55
CA PHE A 98 5.42 -21.87 -1.34
C PHE A 98 4.65 -22.87 -0.48
N THR A 99 4.70 -22.69 0.81
CA THR A 99 3.99 -23.52 1.80
C THR A 99 2.74 -22.84 2.35
N GLN A 100 2.65 -21.53 2.19
CA GLN A 100 1.51 -20.72 2.64
C GLN A 100 1.07 -19.76 1.57
N TYR A 101 -0.24 -19.57 1.46
CA TYR A 101 -0.87 -18.61 0.55
C TYR A 101 -1.90 -17.78 1.30
N ILE A 102 -2.05 -16.54 0.87
CA ILE A 102 -3.06 -15.61 1.38
C ILE A 102 -3.76 -14.93 0.21
N LEU A 103 -5.06 -14.74 0.34
CA LEU A 103 -5.90 -14.07 -0.63
C LEU A 103 -6.47 -12.77 -0.05
N PHE A 104 -6.35 -11.71 -0.83
CA PHE A 104 -7.10 -10.46 -0.62
C PHE A 104 -7.93 -10.13 -1.85
N SER A 105 -9.04 -9.46 -1.63
CA SER A 105 -9.76 -8.76 -2.70
C SER A 105 -9.70 -7.26 -2.48
N SER A 106 -9.65 -6.50 -3.56
CA SER A 106 -9.51 -5.04 -3.47
C SER A 106 -10.57 -4.29 -4.26
N SER A 107 -10.79 -3.06 -3.85
CA SER A 107 -11.35 -2.02 -4.73
C SER A 107 -10.30 -0.93 -4.96
N PHE A 108 -10.28 -0.39 -6.17
CA PHE A 108 -9.41 0.71 -6.55
C PHE A 108 -10.07 1.57 -7.61
N HIS A 109 -9.61 2.81 -7.74
CA HIS A 109 -10.08 3.74 -8.74
C HIS A 109 -8.99 4.01 -9.77
N SER A 110 -9.35 3.92 -11.04
CA SER A 110 -8.44 4.23 -12.15
C SER A 110 -8.32 5.74 -12.36
N PRO A 111 -7.21 6.22 -12.98
CA PRO A 111 -7.04 7.65 -13.23
C PRO A 111 -8.09 8.20 -14.19
N VAL A 112 -8.30 9.51 -14.11
CA VAL A 112 -9.25 10.25 -14.99
C VAL A 112 -8.91 10.10 -16.47
N GLU A 113 -7.62 10.03 -16.78
CA GLU A 113 -7.14 9.73 -18.12
C GLU A 113 -6.90 8.24 -18.28
N GLN A 114 -7.43 7.66 -19.36
CA GLN A 114 -7.22 6.25 -19.65
C GLN A 114 -5.73 5.95 -19.76
N ARG A 115 -5.29 4.99 -18.96
CA ARG A 115 -3.93 4.45 -18.98
C ARG A 115 -3.96 2.94 -18.89
N ASP A 116 -3.04 2.31 -19.59
CA ASP A 116 -2.86 0.85 -19.60
C ASP A 116 -4.15 0.09 -19.94
N ALA A 117 -4.46 -0.94 -19.17
CA ALA A 117 -5.59 -1.83 -19.39
C ALA A 117 -6.88 -1.38 -18.70
N TRP A 118 -6.86 -0.26 -17.94
CA TRP A 118 -7.99 0.21 -17.16
C TRP A 118 -8.79 1.27 -17.92
N ASP A 119 -10.11 1.21 -17.82
CA ASP A 119 -10.99 2.29 -18.27
C ASP A 119 -10.72 3.55 -17.43
N ALA A 120 -10.92 4.72 -18.04
CA ALA A 120 -10.71 5.97 -17.35
C ALA A 120 -11.74 6.21 -16.24
N ASP A 121 -11.31 6.82 -15.14
CA ASP A 121 -12.18 7.30 -14.06
C ASP A 121 -13.22 6.24 -13.60
N THR A 122 -12.75 5.03 -13.37
CA THR A 122 -13.59 3.88 -13.07
C THR A 122 -13.23 3.24 -11.76
N GLU A 123 -14.24 2.94 -10.94
CA GLU A 123 -14.06 2.12 -9.73
C GLU A 123 -14.10 0.64 -10.09
N TYR A 124 -13.05 -0.07 -9.71
CA TYR A 124 -12.93 -1.51 -9.88
C TYR A 124 -13.08 -2.21 -8.53
N GLU A 125 -13.90 -3.25 -8.49
CA GLU A 125 -14.14 -4.04 -7.29
C GLU A 125 -13.88 -5.53 -7.54
N GLY A 126 -13.41 -6.22 -6.51
CA GLY A 126 -13.25 -7.67 -6.55
C GLY A 126 -11.99 -8.17 -7.26
N LEU A 127 -10.99 -7.30 -7.46
CA LEU A 127 -9.69 -7.74 -7.94
C LEU A 127 -9.01 -8.58 -6.87
N GLN A 128 -8.65 -9.81 -7.20
CA GLN A 128 -8.04 -10.77 -6.29
C GLN A 128 -6.52 -10.69 -6.34
N TRP A 129 -5.92 -10.79 -5.16
CA TRP A 129 -4.47 -10.80 -4.95
C TRP A 129 -4.08 -12.08 -4.23
N TRP A 130 -3.31 -12.90 -4.91
CA TRP A 130 -2.74 -14.11 -4.35
C TRP A 130 -1.27 -13.91 -4.03
N LEU A 131 -0.92 -14.06 -2.75
CA LEU A 131 0.45 -13.98 -2.28
C LEU A 131 0.85 -15.32 -1.68
N GLY A 132 2.12 -15.66 -1.81
CA GLY A 132 2.70 -16.88 -1.28
C GLY A 132 3.94 -16.60 -0.46
N ARG A 133 4.25 -17.49 0.47
CA ARG A 133 5.52 -17.51 1.21
C ARG A 133 5.92 -18.92 1.58
N SER A 134 7.19 -19.14 1.84
CA SER A 134 7.67 -20.28 2.59
C SER A 134 7.55 -20.01 4.09
N ASP A 135 7.53 -21.03 4.91
CA ASP A 135 7.30 -20.96 6.36
C ASP A 135 7.99 -19.78 7.04
N GLY A 136 7.20 -18.80 7.49
CA GLY A 136 7.70 -17.60 8.16
C GLY A 136 8.53 -16.65 7.31
N GLY A 137 8.62 -16.88 6.00
CA GLY A 137 9.32 -16.01 5.06
C GLY A 137 8.53 -14.76 4.65
N ALA A 138 9.12 -13.96 3.78
CA ALA A 138 8.46 -12.79 3.21
C ALA A 138 7.37 -13.18 2.22
N TRP A 139 6.25 -12.43 2.23
CA TRP A 139 5.22 -12.58 1.22
C TRP A 139 5.69 -12.11 -0.15
N GLU A 140 5.34 -12.87 -1.17
CA GLU A 140 5.59 -12.54 -2.57
C GLU A 140 4.27 -12.57 -3.35
N LEU A 141 4.07 -11.60 -4.23
CA LEU A 141 2.92 -11.60 -5.13
C LEU A 141 3.04 -12.72 -6.15
N VAL A 142 2.06 -13.61 -6.17
CA VAL A 142 1.99 -14.71 -7.14
C VAL A 142 1.22 -14.29 -8.37
N THR A 143 0.00 -13.80 -8.18
CA THR A 143 -0.85 -13.33 -9.25
C THR A 143 -1.91 -12.35 -8.74
N CYS A 144 -2.38 -11.49 -9.60
CA CYS A 144 -3.59 -10.70 -9.37
C CYS A 144 -4.48 -10.74 -10.60
N GLY A 145 -5.79 -10.72 -10.38
CA GLY A 145 -6.77 -10.75 -11.45
C GLY A 145 -8.18 -11.01 -10.95
N TYR A 146 -9.10 -11.13 -11.89
CA TYR A 146 -10.47 -11.53 -11.60
C TYR A 146 -10.59 -13.04 -11.74
N GLY A 147 -11.27 -13.68 -10.77
CA GLY A 147 -11.55 -15.12 -10.77
C GLY A 147 -12.88 -15.46 -11.38
#